data_0a1b52a96706293a8a29968d5d74b4ef
#
_entry.id   0a1b52a96706293a8a29968d5d74b4ef
#
_cell.length_a   1.000
_cell.length_b   1.000
_cell.length_c   1.000
_cell.angle_alpha   90.00
_cell.angle_beta   90.00
_cell.angle_gamma   90.00
#
_symmetry.space_group_name_H-M   'P 1'
#
loop_
_entity.id
_entity.type
_entity.pdbx_description
1 polymer ?
#
loop_
_entity_poly.entity_id
_entity_poly.type
_entity_poly.pdbx_seq_one_letter_code
_entity_poly.pdbx_strand_id
1 'polypeptide(L)'
;MLSNIFLVYAVIHLGLLTWGWHRWTPAGRPVALSLALFANTLLWYDNFRIGVGRVVGEGDLLYNLSIPAFFWHWTMLPLLMIVAGSIARLAGLEWARSRLVMGLFCLGAVALFLKDLPYTIGLLFGE
;
A
#
# COMPACT_ATOMS: atom_id res chain seq x y z
N MET A 1 -9.29 -10.06 -19.91
CA MET A 1 -8.33 -11.04 -19.33
C MET A 1 -7.52 -10.42 -18.19
N LEU A 2 -6.86 -9.27 -18.41
CA LEU A 2 -6.09 -8.61 -17.36
C LEU A 2 -6.91 -8.21 -16.11
N SER A 3 -8.14 -7.71 -16.27
CA SER A 3 -8.99 -7.33 -15.13
C SER A 3 -9.35 -8.50 -14.21
N ASN A 4 -9.43 -9.73 -14.74
CA ASN A 4 -9.69 -10.92 -13.93
C ASN A 4 -8.50 -11.26 -13.03
N ILE A 5 -7.27 -10.99 -13.48
CA ILE A 5 -6.05 -11.17 -12.67
C ILE A 5 -6.09 -10.22 -11.48
N PHE A 6 -6.49 -8.97 -11.67
CA PHE A 6 -6.61 -7.99 -10.58
C PHE A 6 -7.71 -8.37 -9.58
N LEU A 7 -8.81 -8.96 -10.03
CA LEU A 7 -9.82 -9.51 -9.12
C LEU A 7 -9.30 -10.68 -8.29
N VAL A 8 -8.49 -11.56 -8.89
CA VAL A 8 -7.82 -12.66 -8.16
C VAL A 8 -6.88 -12.08 -7.11
N TYR A 9 -6.08 -11.06 -7.45
CA TYR A 9 -5.22 -10.38 -6.48
C TYR A 9 -6.03 -9.73 -5.36
N ALA A 10 -7.18 -9.12 -5.66
CA ALA A 10 -8.06 -8.55 -4.64
C ALA A 10 -8.55 -9.63 -3.66
N VAL A 11 -8.92 -10.81 -4.14
CA VAL A 11 -9.31 -11.94 -3.28
C VAL A 11 -8.15 -12.42 -2.41
N ILE A 12 -6.96 -12.53 -2.99
CA ILE A 12 -5.74 -12.90 -2.24
C ILE A 12 -5.46 -11.89 -1.12
N HIS A 13 -5.54 -10.59 -1.43
CA HIS A 13 -5.34 -9.54 -0.44
C HIS A 13 -6.38 -9.56 0.68
N LEU A 14 -7.64 -9.90 0.37
CA LEU A 14 -8.66 -10.11 1.40
C LEU A 14 -8.31 -11.29 2.31
N GLY A 15 -7.83 -12.39 1.76
CA GLY A 15 -7.35 -13.53 2.54
C GLY A 15 -6.21 -13.14 3.46
N LEU A 16 -5.23 -12.40 2.95
CA LEU A 16 -4.10 -11.89 3.74
C LEU A 16 -4.54 -10.91 4.82
N LEU A 17 -5.52 -10.04 4.53
CA LEU A 17 -6.08 -9.12 5.53
C LEU A 17 -6.78 -9.88 6.66
N THR A 18 -7.59 -10.86 6.32
CA THR A 18 -8.29 -11.70 7.31
C THR A 18 -7.30 -12.45 8.18
N TRP A 19 -6.32 -13.11 7.56
CA TRP A 19 -5.28 -13.82 8.28
C TRP A 19 -4.45 -12.89 9.17
N GLY A 20 -4.01 -11.76 8.65
CA GLY A 20 -3.24 -10.77 9.39
C GLY A 20 -4.03 -10.17 10.56
N TRP A 21 -5.31 -9.90 10.37
CA TRP A 21 -6.21 -9.42 11.41
C TRP A 21 -6.30 -10.41 12.58
N HIS A 22 -6.48 -11.70 12.27
CA HIS A 22 -6.50 -12.75 13.29
C HIS A 22 -5.19 -12.89 14.06
N ARG A 23 -4.07 -12.55 13.44
CA ARG A 23 -2.74 -12.56 14.08
C ARG A 23 -2.41 -11.29 14.84
N TRP A 24 -3.03 -10.18 14.46
CA TRP A 24 -2.72 -8.86 14.99
C TRP A 24 -3.02 -8.72 16.49
N THR A 25 -4.21 -9.15 16.92
CA THR A 25 -4.61 -9.04 18.32
C THR A 25 -3.78 -9.95 19.24
N PRO A 26 -3.60 -11.26 18.95
CA PRO A 26 -2.74 -12.12 19.76
C PRO A 26 -1.28 -11.67 19.81
N ALA A 27 -0.79 -11.01 18.75
CA ALA A 27 0.57 -10.49 18.70
C ALA A 27 0.78 -9.18 19.48
N GLY A 28 -0.25 -8.65 20.17
CA GLY A 28 -0.14 -7.41 20.92
C GLY A 28 -0.22 -6.15 20.05
N ARG A 29 -0.79 -6.25 18.87
CA ARG A 29 -1.00 -5.13 17.92
C ARG A 29 0.27 -4.37 17.57
N PRO A 30 1.34 -5.04 17.13
CA PRO A 30 2.59 -4.36 16.84
C PRO A 30 2.42 -3.35 15.71
N VAL A 31 3.11 -2.22 15.80
CA VAL A 31 3.04 -1.13 14.81
C VAL A 31 3.40 -1.63 13.40
N ALA A 32 4.44 -2.46 13.29
CA ALA A 32 4.85 -3.01 12.00
C ALA A 32 3.73 -3.82 11.33
N LEU A 33 3.01 -4.66 12.08
CA LEU A 33 1.89 -5.43 11.53
C LEU A 33 0.69 -4.53 11.23
N SER A 34 0.44 -3.51 12.04
CA SER A 34 -0.61 -2.51 11.77
C SER A 34 -0.37 -1.76 10.47
N LEU A 35 0.87 -1.33 10.22
CA LEU A 35 1.28 -0.68 8.97
C LEU A 35 1.17 -1.63 7.78
N ALA A 36 1.54 -2.90 7.96
CA ALA A 36 1.41 -3.92 6.91
C ALA A 36 -0.06 -4.17 6.54
N LEU A 37 -0.95 -4.26 7.51
CA LEU A 37 -2.39 -4.40 7.28
C LEU A 37 -2.97 -3.19 6.57
N PHE A 38 -2.56 -1.99 6.95
CA PHE A 38 -2.95 -0.75 6.28
C PHE A 38 -2.50 -0.73 4.83
N ALA A 39 -1.22 -1.01 4.55
CA ALA A 39 -0.67 -1.07 3.21
C ALA A 39 -1.39 -2.14 2.35
N ASN A 40 -1.67 -3.31 2.93
CA ASN A 40 -2.39 -4.38 2.24
C ASN A 40 -3.84 -3.98 1.92
N THR A 41 -4.49 -3.18 2.76
CA THR A 41 -5.83 -2.63 2.48
C THR A 41 -5.80 -1.71 1.27
N LEU A 42 -4.78 -0.88 1.14
CA LEU A 42 -4.62 0.00 -0.03
C LEU A 42 -4.35 -0.81 -1.30
N LEU A 43 -3.53 -1.85 -1.22
CA LEU A 43 -3.29 -2.78 -2.35
C LEU A 43 -4.57 -3.52 -2.75
N TRP A 44 -5.35 -3.98 -1.78
CA TRP A 44 -6.66 -4.59 -2.06
C TRP A 44 -7.57 -3.64 -2.83
N TYR A 45 -7.70 -2.41 -2.36
CA TYR A 45 -8.56 -1.41 -3.02
C TYR A 45 -8.12 -1.12 -4.45
N ASP A 46 -6.82 -0.95 -4.68
CA ASP A 46 -6.29 -0.66 -6.01
C ASP A 46 -6.54 -1.83 -6.99
N ASN A 47 -6.28 -3.05 -6.56
CA ASN A 47 -6.57 -4.24 -7.36
C ASN A 47 -8.07 -4.42 -7.62
N PHE A 48 -8.91 -4.18 -6.61
CA PHE A 48 -10.36 -4.22 -6.74
C PHE A 48 -10.86 -3.18 -7.76
N ARG A 49 -10.41 -1.94 -7.64
CA ARG A 49 -10.76 -0.86 -8.55
C ARG A 49 -10.42 -1.19 -10.01
N ILE A 50 -9.20 -1.66 -10.25
CA ILE A 50 -8.77 -2.06 -11.60
C ILE A 50 -9.61 -3.23 -12.10
N GLY A 51 -9.85 -4.22 -11.24
CA GLY A 51 -10.62 -5.41 -11.60
C GLY A 51 -12.07 -5.12 -11.97
N VAL A 52 -12.74 -4.22 -11.26
CA VAL A 52 -14.14 -3.85 -11.55
C VAL A 52 -14.27 -2.81 -12.66
N GLY A 53 -13.18 -2.14 -13.02
CA GLY A 53 -13.20 -1.08 -14.04
C GLY A 53 -13.79 -1.53 -15.37
N ARG A 54 -13.60 -2.79 -15.74
CA ARG A 54 -14.19 -3.37 -16.95
C ARG A 54 -15.72 -3.50 -16.87
N VAL A 55 -16.25 -3.80 -15.68
CA VAL A 55 -17.69 -3.97 -15.46
C VAL A 55 -18.38 -2.63 -15.34
N VAL A 56 -17.76 -1.71 -14.62
CA VAL A 56 -18.27 -0.35 -14.40
C VAL A 56 -18.20 0.49 -15.69
N GLY A 57 -17.17 0.26 -16.51
CA GLY A 57 -16.92 1.02 -17.72
C GLY A 57 -16.29 2.40 -17.46
N GLU A 58 -15.93 3.07 -18.53
CA GLU A 58 -15.39 4.44 -18.47
C GLU A 58 -16.51 5.42 -18.11
N GLY A 59 -16.24 6.33 -17.20
CA GLY A 59 -17.19 7.35 -16.78
C GLY A 59 -16.86 7.94 -15.41
N ASP A 60 -17.76 8.81 -14.93
CA ASP A 60 -17.58 9.55 -13.69
C ASP A 60 -17.42 8.64 -12.46
N LEU A 61 -18.11 7.50 -12.45
CA LEU A 61 -17.99 6.56 -11.33
C LEU A 61 -16.58 5.98 -11.22
N LEU A 62 -16.03 5.49 -12.33
CA LEU A 62 -14.67 4.95 -12.34
C LEU A 62 -13.63 6.05 -12.06
N TYR A 63 -13.85 7.25 -12.58
CA TYR A 63 -13.01 8.40 -12.29
C TYR A 63 -12.98 8.71 -10.79
N ASN A 64 -14.15 8.82 -10.15
CA ASN A 64 -14.25 9.10 -8.72
C ASN A 64 -13.65 7.99 -7.85
N LEU A 65 -13.81 6.71 -8.25
CA LEU A 65 -13.16 5.58 -7.57
C LEU A 65 -11.63 5.61 -7.73
N SER A 66 -11.13 6.21 -8.80
CA SER A 66 -9.70 6.28 -9.10
C SER A 66 -8.97 7.38 -8.34
N ILE A 67 -9.64 8.46 -7.96
CA ILE A 67 -9.02 9.57 -7.22
C ILE A 67 -8.37 9.09 -5.91
N PRO A 68 -9.07 8.38 -5.01
CA PRO A 68 -8.45 7.84 -3.80
C PRO A 68 -7.30 6.87 -4.11
N ALA A 69 -7.44 6.08 -5.17
CA ALA A 69 -6.40 5.11 -5.56
C ALA A 69 -5.09 5.81 -5.95
N PHE A 70 -5.13 6.89 -6.70
CA PHE A 70 -3.94 7.67 -7.04
C PHE A 70 -3.27 8.28 -5.81
N PHE A 71 -4.05 8.86 -4.92
CA PHE A 71 -3.55 9.41 -3.66
C PHE A 71 -2.90 8.33 -2.79
N TRP A 72 -3.55 7.17 -2.64
CA TRP A 72 -3.02 6.06 -1.87
C TRP A 72 -1.78 5.44 -2.52
N HIS A 73 -1.74 5.37 -3.84
CA HIS A 73 -0.56 4.87 -4.55
C HIS A 73 0.66 5.75 -4.25
N TRP A 74 0.49 7.05 -4.27
CA TRP A 74 1.53 8.01 -3.92
C TRP A 74 2.03 7.87 -2.47
N THR A 75 1.12 7.64 -1.52
CA THR A 75 1.48 7.49 -0.10
C THR A 75 1.93 6.08 0.24
N MET A 76 1.41 5.07 -0.45
CA MET A 76 1.66 3.66 -0.17
C MET A 76 3.08 3.22 -0.52
N LEU A 77 3.63 3.67 -1.66
CA LEU A 77 4.99 3.28 -2.05
C LEU A 77 6.04 3.67 -1.00
N PRO A 78 6.07 4.91 -0.50
CA PRO A 78 6.92 5.26 0.62
C PRO A 78 6.64 4.45 1.89
N LEU A 79 5.36 4.24 2.19
CA LEU A 79 4.95 3.46 3.35
C LEU A 79 5.47 2.01 3.30
N LEU A 80 5.46 1.38 2.12
CA LEU A 80 5.97 0.01 1.93
C LEU A 80 7.47 -0.09 2.28
N MET A 81 8.26 0.92 2.01
CA MET A 81 9.67 0.97 2.43
C MET A 81 9.80 0.89 3.96
N ILE A 82 9.02 1.71 4.67
CA ILE A 82 9.03 1.73 6.14
C ILE A 82 8.48 0.41 6.70
N VAL A 83 7.42 -0.11 6.11
CA VAL A 83 6.83 -1.41 6.49
C VAL A 83 7.83 -2.54 6.34
N ALA A 84 8.56 -2.60 5.22
CA ALA A 84 9.56 -3.64 4.96
C ALA A 84 10.66 -3.63 6.04
N GLY A 85 11.23 -2.47 6.35
CA GLY A 85 12.23 -2.31 7.40
C GLY A 85 11.69 -2.66 8.79
N SER A 86 10.46 -2.25 9.09
CA SER A 86 9.81 -2.50 10.37
C SER A 86 9.48 -3.99 10.59
N ILE A 87 9.02 -4.69 9.54
CA ILE A 87 8.76 -6.13 9.60
C ILE A 87 10.05 -6.92 9.74
N ALA A 88 11.09 -6.55 9.01
CA ALA A 88 12.40 -7.17 9.14
C ALA A 88 12.96 -7.05 10.56
N ARG A 89 12.78 -5.89 11.18
CA ARG A 89 13.15 -5.66 12.59
C ARG A 89 12.31 -6.50 13.55
N LEU A 90 11.00 -6.57 13.34
CA LEU A 90 10.09 -7.40 14.14
C LEU A 90 10.43 -8.89 14.02
N ALA A 91 10.83 -9.34 12.83
CA ALA A 91 11.28 -10.71 12.57
C ALA A 91 12.63 -11.05 13.21
N GLY A 92 13.32 -10.07 13.80
CA GLY A 92 14.56 -10.28 14.51
C GLY A 92 15.82 -10.32 13.63
N LEU A 93 15.72 -9.83 12.38
CA LEU A 93 16.88 -9.76 11.49
C LEU A 93 17.89 -8.73 12.02
N GLU A 94 19.12 -9.17 12.22
CA GLU A 94 20.17 -8.34 12.85
C GLU A 94 20.46 -7.05 12.09
N TRP A 95 20.55 -7.13 10.76
CA TRP A 95 20.78 -5.96 9.91
C TRP A 95 19.68 -4.90 10.04
N ALA A 96 18.44 -5.32 10.32
CA ALA A 96 17.30 -4.41 10.47
C ALA A 96 17.28 -3.69 11.82
N ARG A 97 18.08 -4.14 12.79
CA ARG A 97 18.24 -3.48 14.09
C ARG A 97 19.11 -2.21 14.01
N SER A 98 19.93 -2.10 12.97
CA SER A 98 20.79 -0.95 12.75
C SER A 98 19.95 0.31 12.52
N ARG A 99 20.30 1.38 13.25
CA ARG A 99 19.70 2.71 13.04
C ARG A 99 20.03 3.26 11.65
N LEU A 100 21.21 2.95 11.14
CA LEU A 100 21.63 3.35 9.79
C LEU A 100 20.74 2.71 8.74
N VAL A 101 20.48 1.41 8.84
CA VAL A 101 19.62 0.69 7.88
C VAL A 101 18.20 1.23 7.92
N MET A 102 17.61 1.43 9.11
CA MET A 102 16.28 2.05 9.20
C MET A 102 16.28 3.48 8.67
N GLY A 103 17.33 4.24 8.89
CA GLY A 103 17.50 5.56 8.30
C GLY A 103 17.50 5.52 6.78
N LEU A 104 18.15 4.52 6.17
CA LEU A 104 18.15 4.33 4.72
C LEU A 104 16.76 3.97 4.18
N PHE A 105 15.99 3.12 4.87
CA PHE A 105 14.61 2.83 4.51
C PHE A 105 13.73 4.09 4.58
N CYS A 106 13.86 4.88 5.64
CA CYS A 106 13.13 6.14 5.77
C CYS A 106 13.55 7.16 4.70
N LEU A 107 14.83 7.25 4.39
CA LEU A 107 15.34 8.13 3.33
C LEU A 107 14.79 7.70 1.96
N GLY A 108 14.76 6.40 1.68
CA GLY A 108 14.15 5.84 0.48
C GLY A 108 12.66 6.18 0.39
N ALA A 109 11.94 6.09 1.50
CA ALA A 109 10.52 6.48 1.59
C ALA A 109 10.32 7.96 1.25
N VAL A 110 11.13 8.85 1.83
CA VAL A 110 11.08 10.30 1.54
C VAL A 110 11.42 10.58 0.08
N ALA A 111 12.42 9.90 -0.49
CA ALA A 111 12.80 10.07 -1.87
C ALA A 111 11.67 9.65 -2.83
N LEU A 112 10.99 8.54 -2.57
CA LEU A 112 9.84 8.10 -3.36
C LEU A 112 8.67 9.08 -3.25
N PHE A 113 8.38 9.56 -2.05
CA PHE A 113 7.33 10.55 -1.82
C PHE A 113 7.58 11.85 -2.59
N LEU A 114 8.81 12.38 -2.51
CA LEU A 114 9.17 13.62 -3.19
C LEU A 114 9.24 13.47 -4.71
N LYS A 115 9.64 12.31 -5.20
CA LYS A 115 9.70 12.04 -6.66
C LYS A 115 8.35 12.23 -7.33
N ASP A 116 7.29 11.70 -6.71
CA ASP A 116 5.95 11.71 -7.31
C ASP A 116 5.11 12.92 -6.88
N LEU A 117 5.63 13.75 -5.99
CA LEU A 117 4.91 14.93 -5.46
C LEU A 117 4.45 15.92 -6.56
N PRO A 118 5.29 16.32 -7.54
CA PRO A 118 4.85 17.25 -8.58
C PRO A 118 3.69 16.69 -9.42
N TYR A 119 3.75 15.40 -9.75
CA TYR A 119 2.70 14.72 -10.51
C TYR A 119 1.39 14.65 -9.71
N THR A 120 1.48 14.33 -8.43
CA THR A 120 0.32 14.24 -7.54
C THR A 120 -0.33 15.60 -7.33
N ILE A 121 0.46 16.66 -7.17
CA ILE A 121 -0.05 18.04 -7.08
C ILE A 121 -0.80 18.40 -8.36
N GLY A 122 -0.24 18.11 -9.52
CA GLY A 122 -0.89 18.33 -10.82
C GLY A 122 -2.24 17.62 -10.93
N LEU A 123 -2.32 16.35 -10.51
CA LEU A 123 -3.57 15.60 -10.52
C LEU A 123 -4.62 16.17 -9.57
N LEU A 124 -4.22 16.61 -8.38
CA LEU A 124 -5.15 17.15 -7.37
C LEU A 124 -5.67 18.53 -7.70
N PHE A 125 -4.88 19.37 -8.34
CA PHE A 125 -5.21 20.76 -8.63
C PHE A 125 -5.53 21.01 -10.11
N GLY A 126 -5.60 19.98 -10.94
CA GLY A 126 -6.02 20.07 -12.32
C GLY A 126 -5.02 20.77 -13.26
N GLU A 127 -3.75 20.75 -12.91
CA GLU A 127 -2.68 21.31 -13.76
C GLU A 127 -2.06 20.27 -14.68
#